data_7ac53cc89ed88183a7897129a9be4ad0
#
_entry.id   7ac53cc89ed88183a7897129a9be4ad0
#
_cell.length_a   1.000
_cell.length_b   1.000
_cell.length_c   1.000
_cell.angle_alpha   90.00
_cell.angle_beta   90.00
_cell.angle_gamma   90.00
#
_symmetry.space_group_name_H-M   'P 1'
#
loop_
_entity.id
_entity.type
_entity.pdbx_description
1 polymer ?
#
loop_
_entity_poly.entity_id
_entity_poly.type
_entity_poly.pdbx_seq_one_letter_code
_entity_poly.pdbx_strand_id
1 'polypeptide(L)'
;MGKEHSIRQGAQGPRERWTLDAGSADVARLDIPADALRERHFELDCRFAVRRRADAAEAWHELRVSVDGALRWSRRVDSAEGSDSLDYRFSLRLPPGRPLRLLATTAVQGVQRVSLVLDAVEE
;
A
#
# COMPACT_ATOMS: atom_id res chain seq x y z
N MET A 1 9.10 -10.41 34.76
CA MET A 1 9.22 -10.11 34.39
C MET A 1 8.66 -9.90 33.77
N GLY A 2 8.62 -10.06 33.47
CA GLY A 2 8.70 -9.72 32.91
C GLY A 2 8.09 -9.71 32.28
N LYS A 3 8.21 -9.78 32.16
CA LYS A 3 8.14 -9.57 31.72
C LYS A 3 7.51 -9.50 31.16
N GLU A 4 7.48 -9.60 30.97
CA GLU A 4 7.41 -9.40 30.56
C GLU A 4 6.83 -9.40 29.97
N HIS A 5 6.79 -9.60 30.09
CA HIS A 5 6.77 -9.51 29.70
C HIS A 5 6.20 -9.62 29.17
N SER A 6 6.15 -9.80 28.99
CA SER A 6 6.20 -9.78 28.54
C SER A 6 5.51 -10.09 28.08
N ILE A 7 5.44 -10.33 28.16
CA ILE A 7 5.30 -10.47 27.81
C ILE A 7 4.43 -10.63 27.35
N ARG A 8 4.44 -10.81 27.39
CA ARG A 8 4.21 -10.77 27.04
C ARG A 8 3.47 -11.12 26.52
N GLN A 9 3.23 -11.38 26.44
CA GLN A 9 3.15 -11.49 26.00
C GLN A 9 2.92 -11.88 25.30
N GLY A 10 2.69 -12.72 25.86
CA GLY A 10 2.79 -13.28 25.13
C GLY A 10 3.16 -13.08 24.48
N ALA A 11 3.54 -13.63 24.78
CA ALA A 11 4.43 -13.21 23.91
C ALA A 11 4.00 -12.47 22.74
N GLN A 12 3.89 -11.32 22.89
CA GLN A 12 3.67 -10.49 21.74
C GLN A 12 4.97 -9.84 21.37
N GLY A 13 5.42 -10.11 20.18
CA GLY A 13 6.53 -9.38 19.62
C GLY A 13 6.15 -7.97 19.24
N PRO A 14 7.09 -7.15 18.79
CA PRO A 14 6.79 -5.82 18.28
C PRO A 14 5.81 -5.91 17.11
N ARG A 15 4.99 -4.89 16.95
CA ARG A 15 4.12 -4.79 15.79
C ARG A 15 4.94 -4.59 14.54
N GLU A 16 4.50 -5.21 13.47
CA GLU A 16 5.22 -5.16 12.20
C GLU A 16 4.82 -3.91 11.42
N ARG A 17 5.78 -3.40 10.69
CA ARG A 17 5.52 -2.37 9.70
C ARG A 17 6.35 -2.67 8.46
N TRP A 18 5.68 -2.67 7.32
CA TRP A 18 6.29 -2.95 6.02
C TRP A 18 6.02 -1.77 5.12
N THR A 19 7.05 -1.19 4.55
CA THR A 19 6.93 -0.03 3.68
C THR A 19 7.74 -0.25 2.42
N LEU A 20 7.15 0.10 1.28
CA LEU A 20 7.83 0.11 -0.01
C LEU A 20 7.61 1.46 -0.66
N ASP A 21 8.69 2.15 -0.96
CA ASP A 21 8.67 3.39 -1.73
C ASP A 21 9.19 3.07 -3.12
N ALA A 22 8.31 3.08 -4.12
CA ALA A 22 8.66 2.77 -5.50
C ALA A 22 9.04 4.02 -6.28
N GLY A 23 9.08 5.19 -5.65
CA GLY A 23 9.42 6.44 -6.31
C GLY A 23 8.45 6.74 -7.44
N SER A 24 8.99 7.04 -8.62
CA SER A 24 8.18 7.38 -9.80
C SER A 24 7.84 6.16 -10.66
N ALA A 25 7.99 4.96 -10.15
CA ALA A 25 7.66 3.74 -10.88
C ALA A 25 6.15 3.62 -11.11
N ASP A 26 5.78 2.85 -12.13
CA ASP A 26 4.38 2.63 -12.48
C ASP A 26 3.76 1.46 -11.71
N VAL A 27 4.58 0.63 -11.06
CA VAL A 27 4.15 -0.56 -10.34
C VAL A 27 4.92 -0.65 -9.02
N ALA A 28 4.22 -1.05 -7.96
CA ALA A 28 4.81 -1.32 -6.65
C ALA A 28 4.26 -2.64 -6.11
N ARG A 29 5.14 -3.46 -5.56
CA ARG A 29 4.78 -4.73 -4.99
C ARG A 29 5.39 -4.86 -3.59
N LEU A 30 4.54 -5.16 -2.61
CA LEU A 30 4.95 -5.38 -1.24
C LEU A 30 4.58 -6.79 -0.83
N ASP A 31 5.57 -7.60 -0.47
CA ASP A 31 5.36 -8.96 0.00
C ASP A 31 5.61 -9.01 1.51
N ILE A 32 4.61 -9.50 2.25
CA ILE A 32 4.71 -9.71 3.68
C ILE A 32 4.78 -11.23 3.91
N PRO A 33 5.88 -11.74 4.47
CA PRO A 33 6.01 -13.19 4.66
C PRO A 33 5.01 -13.72 5.68
N ALA A 34 4.73 -15.01 5.58
CA ALA A 34 3.85 -15.70 6.51
C ALA A 34 4.48 -15.74 7.90
N ASP A 35 3.61 -15.69 8.92
CA ASP A 35 3.99 -16.02 10.28
C ASP A 35 3.25 -17.32 10.63
N ALA A 36 3.98 -18.38 10.93
CA ALA A 36 3.40 -19.69 11.11
C ALA A 36 2.55 -19.79 12.38
N LEU A 37 2.75 -18.89 13.33
CA LEU A 37 2.18 -19.03 14.67
C LEU A 37 1.13 -18.00 15.00
N ARG A 38 1.08 -16.88 14.28
CA ARG A 38 0.35 -15.72 14.75
C ARG A 38 -0.58 -15.19 13.68
N GLU A 39 -1.80 -14.86 14.07
CA GLU A 39 -2.71 -14.08 13.26
C GLU A 39 -2.33 -12.61 13.38
N ARG A 40 -2.41 -11.89 12.27
CA ARG A 40 -2.08 -10.47 12.21
C ARG A 40 -3.20 -9.70 11.54
N HIS A 41 -3.39 -8.47 11.99
CA HIS A 41 -4.29 -7.52 11.36
C HIS A 41 -3.45 -6.35 10.87
N PHE A 42 -3.54 -6.03 9.59
CA PHE A 42 -2.81 -4.92 8.99
C PHE A 42 -3.77 -3.85 8.50
N GLU A 43 -3.38 -2.60 8.69
CA GLU A 43 -3.92 -1.48 7.94
C GLU A 43 -2.97 -1.21 6.78
N LEU A 44 -3.52 -1.23 5.56
CA LEU A 44 -2.76 -1.10 4.32
C LEU A 44 -3.11 0.23 3.68
N ASP A 45 -2.09 0.92 3.16
CA ASP A 45 -2.26 2.23 2.56
C ASP A 45 -1.44 2.28 1.27
N CYS A 46 -2.10 2.63 0.16
CA CYS A 46 -1.46 2.80 -1.14
C CYS A 46 -1.62 4.27 -1.51
N ARG A 47 -0.51 4.98 -1.67
CA ARG A 47 -0.53 6.41 -1.97
C ARG A 47 0.18 6.68 -3.29
N PHE A 48 -0.55 7.26 -4.23
CA PHE A 48 -0.05 7.57 -5.56
C PHE A 48 -0.13 9.08 -5.78
N ALA A 49 1.01 9.73 -6.02
CA ALA A 49 1.08 11.17 -6.24
C ALA A 49 1.57 11.47 -7.64
N VAL A 50 0.98 12.47 -8.25
CA VAL A 50 1.28 12.92 -9.62
C VAL A 50 1.39 14.43 -9.67
N ARG A 51 1.98 14.93 -10.75
CA ARG A 51 2.00 16.36 -11.08
C ARG A 51 1.53 16.54 -12.51
N ARG A 52 0.51 17.35 -12.71
CA ARG A 52 -0.03 17.61 -14.04
C ARG A 52 0.98 18.43 -14.85
N ARG A 53 1.18 18.04 -16.09
CA ARG A 53 2.01 18.81 -17.03
C ARG A 53 1.29 20.09 -17.39
N ALA A 54 2.04 21.21 -17.44
CA ALA A 54 1.46 22.53 -17.65
C ALA A 54 0.75 22.65 -19.00
N ASP A 55 1.23 21.92 -20.01
CA ASP A 55 0.71 21.97 -21.37
C ASP A 55 -0.30 20.87 -21.69
N ALA A 56 -0.69 20.07 -20.70
CA ALA A 56 -1.59 18.96 -20.95
C ALA A 56 -3.01 19.45 -21.24
N ALA A 57 -3.53 19.08 -22.40
CA ALA A 57 -4.94 19.34 -22.74
C ALA A 57 -5.87 18.45 -21.94
N GLU A 58 -5.41 17.23 -21.65
CA GLU A 58 -6.17 16.22 -20.92
C GLU A 58 -5.23 15.55 -19.93
N ALA A 59 -5.69 15.35 -18.70
CA ALA A 59 -4.85 14.74 -17.67
C ALA A 59 -5.71 13.90 -16.73
N TRP A 60 -5.27 12.66 -16.50
CA TRP A 60 -5.92 11.76 -15.55
C TRP A 60 -4.89 10.81 -14.96
N HIS A 61 -5.23 10.22 -13.83
CA HIS A 61 -4.42 9.19 -13.21
C HIS A 61 -5.29 8.11 -12.61
N GLU A 62 -4.76 6.90 -12.57
CA GLU A 62 -5.49 5.70 -12.13
C GLU A 62 -4.61 4.89 -11.21
N LEU A 63 -5.22 4.37 -10.14
CA LEU A 63 -4.59 3.44 -9.21
C LEU A 63 -5.43 2.17 -9.15
N ARG A 64 -4.77 1.01 -9.26
CA ARG A 64 -5.39 -0.30 -9.12
C ARG A 64 -4.65 -1.05 -8.03
N VAL A 65 -5.39 -1.63 -7.09
CA VAL A 65 -4.82 -2.35 -5.95
C VAL A 65 -5.33 -3.78 -5.95
N SER A 66 -4.39 -4.72 -5.96
CA SER A 66 -4.68 -6.15 -5.92
C SER A 66 -4.07 -6.76 -4.67
N VAL A 67 -4.74 -7.79 -4.14
CA VAL A 67 -4.29 -8.56 -2.99
C VAL A 67 -4.24 -10.01 -3.41
N ASP A 68 -3.07 -10.64 -3.28
CA ASP A 68 -2.85 -12.05 -3.62
C ASP A 68 -3.37 -12.40 -5.01
N GLY A 69 -3.13 -11.48 -5.96
CA GLY A 69 -3.51 -11.68 -7.36
C GLY A 69 -4.93 -11.29 -7.73
N ALA A 70 -5.76 -10.91 -6.78
CA ALA A 70 -7.15 -10.52 -7.05
C ALA A 70 -7.32 -9.02 -6.93
N LEU A 71 -7.94 -8.41 -7.93
CA LEU A 71 -8.24 -6.97 -7.91
C LEU A 71 -9.19 -6.67 -6.75
N ARG A 72 -8.78 -5.74 -5.89
CA ARG A 72 -9.58 -5.32 -4.75
C ARG A 72 -10.27 -3.98 -4.98
N TRP A 73 -9.58 -3.06 -5.66
CA TRP A 73 -10.09 -1.71 -5.84
C TRP A 73 -9.36 -1.05 -7.00
N SER A 74 -10.08 -0.21 -7.74
CA SER A 74 -9.44 0.65 -8.74
C SER A 74 -10.25 1.91 -8.91
N ARG A 75 -9.55 2.99 -9.26
CA ARG A 75 -10.20 4.27 -9.53
C ARG A 75 -9.36 5.08 -10.50
N ARG A 76 -10.04 5.74 -11.43
CA ARG A 76 -9.44 6.74 -12.34
C ARG A 76 -10.10 8.07 -12.05
N VAL A 77 -9.30 9.12 -11.93
CA VAL A 77 -9.79 10.48 -11.70
C VAL A 77 -9.11 11.45 -12.67
N ASP A 78 -9.81 12.53 -13.01
CA ASP A 78 -9.19 13.63 -13.71
C ASP A 78 -8.20 14.32 -12.78
N SER A 79 -7.03 14.69 -13.32
CA SER A 79 -5.96 15.25 -12.51
C SER A 79 -6.16 16.76 -12.34
N ALA A 80 -6.07 17.21 -11.10
CA ALA A 80 -6.09 18.63 -10.79
C ALA A 80 -4.82 19.32 -11.29
N GLU A 81 -4.86 20.61 -11.44
CA GLU A 81 -3.66 21.39 -11.77
C GLU A 81 -2.65 21.31 -10.63
N GLY A 82 -1.37 21.31 -10.99
CA GLY A 82 -0.30 21.17 -10.04
C GLY A 82 -0.17 19.74 -9.55
N SER A 83 -0.10 19.57 -8.24
CA SER A 83 0.05 18.26 -7.62
C SER A 83 -1.32 17.68 -7.28
N ASP A 84 -1.45 16.37 -7.45
CA ASP A 84 -2.66 15.63 -7.11
C ASP A 84 -2.28 14.25 -6.62
N SER A 85 -3.20 13.58 -5.96
CA SER A 85 -2.95 12.24 -5.43
C SER A 85 -4.21 11.39 -5.49
N LEU A 86 -4.00 10.08 -5.31
CA LEU A 86 -5.06 9.10 -5.25
C LEU A 86 -4.63 8.03 -4.26
N ASP A 87 -5.36 7.89 -3.17
CA ASP A 87 -5.00 7.03 -2.07
C ASP A 87 -6.09 5.99 -1.83
N TYR A 88 -5.67 4.80 -1.41
CA TYR A 88 -6.59 3.75 -1.01
C TYR A 88 -6.10 3.11 0.27
N ARG A 89 -6.96 3.07 1.28
CA ARG A 89 -6.65 2.49 2.59
C ARG A 89 -7.69 1.43 2.94
N PHE A 90 -7.21 0.30 3.47
CA PHE A 90 -8.10 -0.77 3.89
C PHE A 90 -7.42 -1.62 4.95
N SER A 91 -8.22 -2.40 5.68
CA SER A 91 -7.74 -3.33 6.71
C SER A 91 -7.88 -4.76 6.23
N LEU A 92 -6.96 -5.59 6.65
CA LEU A 92 -6.94 -7.00 6.26
C LEU A 92 -6.46 -7.86 7.42
N ARG A 93 -7.18 -8.96 7.66
CA ARG A 93 -6.76 -9.99 8.60
C ARG A 93 -5.91 -11.02 7.85
N LEU A 94 -4.76 -11.35 8.40
CA LEU A 94 -3.83 -12.32 7.82
C LEU A 94 -3.69 -13.48 8.77
N PRO A 95 -4.31 -14.65 8.45
CA PRO A 95 -4.24 -15.82 9.32
C PRO A 95 -2.82 -16.37 9.45
N PRO A 96 -2.55 -17.18 10.48
CA PRO A 96 -1.26 -17.86 10.60
C PRO A 96 -0.96 -18.68 9.35
N GLY A 97 0.30 -18.67 8.95
CA GLY A 97 0.77 -19.44 7.80
C GLY A 97 0.46 -18.82 6.44
N ARG A 98 -0.18 -17.65 6.39
CA ARG A 98 -0.54 -16.99 5.12
C ARG A 98 0.36 -15.80 4.85
N PRO A 99 1.02 -15.75 3.72
CA PRO A 99 1.72 -14.54 3.28
C PRO A 99 0.73 -13.57 2.64
N LEU A 100 1.16 -12.34 2.44
CA LEU A 100 0.36 -11.32 1.78
C LEU A 100 1.17 -10.71 0.64
N ARG A 101 0.55 -10.61 -0.53
CA ARG A 101 1.12 -9.85 -1.65
C ARG A 101 0.20 -8.70 -1.98
N LEU A 102 0.71 -7.49 -1.81
CA LEU A 102 0.03 -6.27 -2.18
C LEU A 102 0.65 -5.73 -3.47
N LEU A 103 -0.17 -5.49 -4.47
CA LEU A 103 0.29 -4.99 -5.77
C LEU A 103 -0.49 -3.73 -6.11
N ALA A 104 0.22 -2.66 -6.41
CA ALA A 104 -0.37 -1.43 -6.91
C ALA A 104 0.15 -1.18 -8.32
N THR A 105 -0.76 -0.96 -9.26
CA THR A 105 -0.42 -0.58 -10.62
C THR A 105 -1.07 0.75 -10.94
N THR A 106 -0.41 1.54 -11.78
CA THR A 106 -0.87 2.88 -12.11
C THR A 106 -0.91 3.07 -13.62
N ALA A 107 -1.82 3.95 -14.06
CA ALA A 107 -1.85 4.43 -15.44
C ALA A 107 -2.05 5.93 -15.39
N VAL A 108 -1.48 6.64 -16.35
CA VAL A 108 -1.53 8.11 -16.37
C VAL A 108 -1.62 8.63 -17.79
N GLN A 109 -2.14 9.84 -17.90
CA GLN A 109 -2.05 10.66 -19.11
C GLN A 109 -1.92 12.11 -18.69
N GLY A 110 -0.99 12.85 -19.35
CA GLY A 110 -0.83 14.27 -19.11
C GLY A 110 -0.28 14.65 -17.75
N VAL A 111 0.23 13.68 -17.01
CA VAL A 111 0.84 13.93 -15.70
C VAL A 111 2.18 13.22 -15.62
N GLN A 112 2.99 13.65 -14.68
CA GLN A 112 4.23 12.98 -14.30
C GLN A 112 4.00 12.22 -13.00
N ARG A 113 4.44 10.96 -12.94
CA ARG A 113 4.42 10.20 -11.69
C ARG A 113 5.44 10.77 -10.73
N VAL A 114 5.03 11.06 -9.51
CA VAL A 114 5.90 11.62 -8.48
C VAL A 114 6.29 10.56 -7.47
N SER A 115 5.31 9.86 -6.90
CA SER A 115 5.59 8.82 -5.92
C SER A 115 4.50 7.75 -5.90
N LEU A 116 4.89 6.55 -5.52
CA LEU A 116 3.99 5.43 -5.28
C LEU A 116 4.53 4.70 -4.05
N VAL A 117 3.78 4.77 -2.94
CA VAL A 117 4.21 4.23 -1.65
C VAL A 117 3.16 3.27 -1.14
N LEU A 118 3.61 2.07 -0.77
CA LEU A 118 2.80 1.07 -0.11
C LEU A 118 3.23 0.96 1.34
N ASP A 119 2.27 0.91 2.25
CA ASP A 119 2.54 0.85 3.68
C ASP A 119 1.59 -0.15 4.32
N ALA A 120 2.10 -1.00 5.18
CA ALA A 120 1.32 -1.96 5.93
C ALA A 120 1.74 -1.86 7.39
N VAL A 121 0.79 -1.52 8.24
CA VAL A 121 1.04 -1.33 9.68
C VAL A 121 0.18 -2.33 10.43
N GLU A 122 0.82 -3.14 11.25
CA GLU A 122 0.09 -4.07 12.10
C GLU A 122 -0.65 -3.31 13.18
N GLU A 123 -1.94 -3.62 13.30
CA GLU A 123 -2.81 -3.02 14.31
C GLU A 123 -2.70 -3.71 15.67
#